data_21e7afd942ba2d4c15681376628fcdf2
#
_entry.id   21e7afd942ba2d4c15681376628fcdf2
#
_cell.length_a   1.000
_cell.length_b   1.000
_cell.length_c   1.000
_cell.angle_alpha   90.00
_cell.angle_beta   90.00
_cell.angle_gamma   90.00
#
_symmetry.space_group_name_H-M   'P 1'
#
loop_
_entity.id
_entity.type
_entity.pdbx_description
1 polymer ?
#
loop_
_entity_poly.entity_id
_entity_poly.type
_entity_poly.pdbx_seq_one_letter_code
_entity_poly.pdbx_strand_id
1 'polypeptide(L)'
;MINPFNKKKGLGRGLSSLIGDNEVTKNNNFVSISSIITNKFQPRKKFDQHSLEDLTKSIKERGVIQPLIVRKSQRDEYKFELIAGERRLQAAQKAGLHEVPIVVIEANDLKSLELAIIENVQRNDLNPIEEANGYKRLIEEFSYDQEQVSKF
;
A
#
# COMPACT_ATOMS: atom_id res chain seq x y z
N MET A 1 4.27 8.44 55.55
CA MET A 1 3.31 7.61 54.79
C MET A 1 3.83 7.49 53.37
N ILE A 2 4.37 6.36 53.07
CA ILE A 2 4.95 6.06 51.77
C ILE A 2 3.93 5.24 51.00
N ASN A 3 3.52 5.75 49.84
CA ASN A 3 2.51 5.12 49.02
C ASN A 3 3.18 4.14 48.03
N PRO A 4 3.00 2.84 48.13
CA PRO A 4 3.70 1.86 47.31
C PRO A 4 2.84 1.44 46.09
N PHE A 5 2.47 2.34 45.23
CA PHE A 5 1.93 1.97 43.94
C PHE A 5 2.92 2.29 42.84
N ASN A 6 3.91 1.43 42.76
CA ASN A 6 4.82 1.34 41.64
C ASN A 6 4.04 0.78 40.46
N LYS A 7 3.56 1.66 39.56
CA LYS A 7 2.92 1.31 38.32
C LYS A 7 3.90 0.52 37.45
N LYS A 8 3.63 -0.74 37.28
CA LYS A 8 4.26 -1.59 36.27
C LYS A 8 4.12 -0.89 34.92
N LYS A 9 5.22 -0.45 34.35
CA LYS A 9 5.31 0.06 32.98
C LYS A 9 4.94 -1.08 32.05
N GLY A 10 3.80 -0.95 31.40
CA GLY A 10 3.30 -1.92 30.43
C GLY A 10 4.25 -2.10 29.26
N LEU A 11 4.34 -3.33 28.79
CA LEU A 11 5.11 -3.83 27.65
C LEU A 11 4.73 -3.23 26.27
N GLY A 12 4.07 -2.09 26.23
CA GLY A 12 3.58 -1.48 24.99
C GLY A 12 4.58 -0.60 24.22
N ARG A 13 5.80 -0.41 24.74
CA ARG A 13 6.79 0.49 24.12
C ARG A 13 7.84 -0.19 23.22
N GLY A 14 7.84 -1.50 23.14
CA GLY A 14 8.86 -2.25 22.41
C GLY A 14 8.60 -2.37 20.90
N LEU A 15 7.37 -2.25 20.44
CA LEU A 15 7.02 -2.44 19.02
C LEU A 15 7.13 -1.16 18.19
N SER A 16 6.90 0.00 18.80
CA SER A 16 7.05 1.30 18.10
C SER A 16 8.50 1.71 17.86
N SER A 17 9.46 1.16 18.62
CA SER A 17 10.88 1.47 18.41
C SER A 17 11.59 0.55 17.42
N LEU A 18 10.93 -0.57 17.04
CA LEU A 18 11.43 -1.50 16.01
C LEU A 18 10.89 -1.20 14.62
N ILE A 19 9.75 -0.52 14.56
CA ILE A 19 9.29 0.19 13.38
C ILE A 19 9.95 1.56 13.53
N GLY A 20 11.15 1.70 12.97
CA GLY A 20 11.90 2.96 13.07
C GLY A 20 10.94 4.13 12.92
N ASP A 21 11.06 5.12 13.81
CA ASP A 21 10.47 6.45 13.69
C ASP A 21 11.05 7.18 12.44
N ASN A 22 11.04 6.53 11.31
CA ASN A 22 10.77 7.21 10.10
C ASN A 22 9.31 7.62 10.23
N GLU A 23 9.11 8.82 10.75
CA GLU A 23 7.93 9.58 10.43
C GLU A 23 7.73 9.48 8.93
N VAL A 24 7.05 8.42 8.50
CA VAL A 24 6.22 8.50 7.32
C VAL A 24 5.20 9.55 7.75
N THR A 25 5.60 10.78 7.62
CA THR A 25 4.71 11.93 7.71
C THR A 25 3.53 11.50 6.86
N LYS A 26 2.41 11.24 7.52
CA LYS A 26 1.10 11.02 6.91
C LYS A 26 0.65 12.34 6.27
N ASN A 27 1.51 12.96 5.51
CA ASN A 27 1.13 13.90 4.50
C ASN A 27 0.52 13.04 3.39
N ASN A 28 -0.74 12.69 3.54
CA ASN A 28 -1.54 12.24 2.43
C ASN A 28 -1.53 13.39 1.41
N ASN A 29 -0.52 13.40 0.57
CA ASN A 29 -0.45 14.35 -0.52
C ASN A 29 -1.50 13.92 -1.52
N PHE A 30 -2.54 14.73 -1.67
CA PHE A 30 -3.51 14.54 -2.73
C PHE A 30 -2.92 15.13 -4.02
N VAL A 31 -3.01 14.37 -5.08
CA VAL A 31 -2.58 14.82 -6.41
C VAL A 31 -3.67 14.56 -7.43
N SER A 32 -3.68 15.37 -8.47
CA SER A 32 -4.58 15.17 -9.59
C SER A 32 -4.32 13.81 -10.26
N ILE A 33 -5.39 13.09 -10.58
CA ILE A 33 -5.29 11.83 -11.32
C ILE A 33 -4.57 12.01 -12.65
N SER A 34 -4.72 13.16 -13.29
CA SER A 34 -4.04 13.49 -14.56
C SER A 34 -2.53 13.61 -14.45
N SER A 35 -1.99 13.82 -13.24
CA SER A 35 -0.56 13.86 -12.99
C SER A 35 0.07 12.48 -12.76
N ILE A 36 -0.75 11.43 -12.72
CA ILE A 36 -0.28 10.06 -12.50
C ILE A 36 -0.14 9.35 -13.84
N ILE A 37 1.07 8.89 -14.13
CA ILE A 37 1.39 8.10 -15.32
C ILE A 37 1.36 6.63 -14.93
N THR A 38 0.59 5.83 -15.66
CA THR A 38 0.61 4.38 -15.51
C THR A 38 1.70 3.78 -16.39
N ASN A 39 2.44 2.81 -15.86
CA ASN A 39 3.44 2.11 -16.65
C ASN A 39 2.74 1.13 -17.59
N LYS A 40 2.98 1.27 -18.90
CA LYS A 40 2.40 0.41 -19.96
C LYS A 40 2.87 -1.06 -19.89
N PHE A 41 3.88 -1.34 -19.09
CA PHE A 41 4.48 -2.68 -18.95
C PHE A 41 3.90 -3.51 -17.82
N GLN A 42 2.79 -3.11 -17.20
CA GLN A 42 2.16 -3.94 -16.19
C GLN A 42 1.43 -5.14 -16.83
N PRO A 43 1.79 -6.38 -16.47
CA PRO A 43 1.30 -7.58 -17.16
C PRO A 43 -0.17 -7.90 -16.88
N ARG A 44 -0.85 -7.21 -15.97
CA ARG A 44 -2.23 -7.48 -15.59
C ARG A 44 -3.22 -6.81 -16.53
N LYS A 45 -3.50 -7.47 -17.64
CA LYS A 45 -4.49 -7.01 -18.65
C LYS A 45 -5.94 -7.40 -18.34
N LYS A 46 -6.19 -8.27 -17.37
CA LYS A 46 -7.54 -8.75 -17.06
C LYS A 46 -7.83 -8.55 -15.58
N PHE A 47 -8.43 -7.41 -15.26
CA PHE A 47 -9.12 -7.27 -13.99
C PHE A 47 -10.53 -7.87 -14.12
N ASP A 48 -10.95 -8.63 -13.12
CA ASP A 48 -12.33 -9.03 -13.00
C ASP A 48 -13.20 -7.75 -12.93
N GLN A 49 -14.03 -7.54 -13.92
CA GLN A 49 -14.86 -6.34 -14.05
C GLN A 49 -15.79 -6.18 -12.85
N HIS A 50 -16.35 -7.28 -12.36
CA HIS A 50 -17.26 -7.25 -11.22
C HIS A 50 -16.56 -6.72 -9.95
N SER A 51 -15.38 -7.21 -9.67
CA SER A 51 -14.57 -6.78 -8.52
C SER A 51 -14.09 -5.31 -8.66
N LEU A 52 -13.91 -4.82 -9.87
CA LEU A 52 -13.58 -3.42 -10.12
C LEU A 52 -14.80 -2.49 -9.91
N GLU A 53 -16.00 -2.94 -10.27
CA GLU A 53 -17.25 -2.20 -10.04
C GLU A 53 -17.55 -2.06 -8.56
N ASP A 54 -17.38 -3.11 -7.76
CA ASP A 54 -17.54 -3.06 -6.31
C ASP A 54 -16.56 -2.09 -5.67
N LEU A 55 -15.30 -2.11 -6.10
CA LEU A 55 -14.28 -1.18 -5.64
C LEU A 55 -14.63 0.26 -6.04
N THR A 56 -15.11 0.47 -7.26
CA THR A 56 -15.55 1.79 -7.75
C THR A 56 -16.69 2.35 -6.90
N LYS A 57 -17.66 1.52 -6.56
CA LYS A 57 -18.78 1.92 -5.69
C LYS A 57 -18.29 2.30 -4.30
N SER A 58 -17.42 1.49 -3.71
CA SER A 58 -16.81 1.80 -2.41
C SER A 58 -16.03 3.11 -2.42
N ILE A 59 -15.23 3.34 -3.47
CA ILE A 59 -14.45 4.57 -3.62
C ILE A 59 -15.35 5.79 -3.85
N LYS A 60 -16.45 5.64 -4.56
CA LYS A 60 -17.43 6.70 -4.74
C LYS A 60 -18.08 7.14 -3.43
N GLU A 61 -18.32 6.20 -2.53
CA GLU A 61 -18.96 6.46 -1.23
C GLU A 61 -17.98 6.99 -0.17
N ARG A 62 -16.76 6.48 -0.14
CA ARG A 62 -15.80 6.70 0.96
C ARG A 62 -14.50 7.39 0.54
N GLY A 63 -14.28 7.59 -0.76
CA GLY A 63 -13.00 8.00 -1.28
C GLY A 63 -11.97 6.87 -1.31
N VAL A 64 -10.74 7.19 -1.70
CA VAL A 64 -9.61 6.26 -1.66
C VAL A 64 -9.01 6.28 -0.27
N ILE A 65 -9.24 5.22 0.52
CA ILE A 65 -8.77 5.11 1.90
C ILE A 65 -7.27 4.77 1.93
N GLN A 66 -6.84 3.79 1.13
CA GLN A 66 -5.44 3.39 1.04
C GLN A 66 -4.76 4.15 -0.10
N PRO A 67 -3.72 4.96 0.19
CA PRO A 67 -3.07 5.77 -0.83
C PRO A 67 -2.40 4.92 -1.91
N LEU A 68 -2.25 5.51 -3.09
CA LEU A 68 -1.49 4.95 -4.19
C LEU A 68 0.00 5.11 -3.90
N ILE A 69 0.80 4.13 -4.31
CA ILE A 69 2.25 4.21 -4.21
C ILE A 69 2.80 4.69 -5.56
N VAL A 70 3.50 5.80 -5.52
CA VAL A 70 4.06 6.45 -6.71
C VAL A 70 5.52 6.82 -6.49
N ARG A 71 6.23 7.05 -7.57
CA ARG A 71 7.54 7.71 -7.55
C ARG A 71 7.49 8.97 -8.41
N LYS A 72 8.40 9.91 -8.17
CA LYS A 72 8.57 11.06 -9.05
C LYS A 72 8.98 10.57 -10.45
N SER A 73 8.38 11.14 -11.48
CA SER A 73 8.77 10.84 -12.85
C SER A 73 10.16 11.41 -13.14
N GLN A 74 10.99 10.62 -13.80
CA GLN A 74 12.30 11.10 -14.26
C GLN A 74 12.22 12.02 -15.48
N ARG A 75 11.06 12.04 -16.16
CA ARG A 75 10.85 12.80 -17.40
C ARG A 75 10.13 14.12 -17.19
N ASP A 76 9.39 14.24 -16.10
CA ASP A 76 8.56 15.41 -15.83
C ASP A 76 8.41 15.58 -14.31
N GLU A 77 8.95 16.67 -13.78
CA GLU A 77 8.94 16.98 -12.33
C GLU A 77 7.53 17.09 -11.73
N TYR A 78 6.54 17.38 -12.55
CA TYR A 78 5.15 17.57 -12.13
C TYR A 78 4.32 16.28 -12.23
N LYS A 79 4.92 15.18 -12.68
CA LYS A 79 4.23 13.91 -12.85
C LYS A 79 4.79 12.84 -11.93
N PHE A 80 3.91 11.90 -11.61
CA PHE A 80 4.21 10.76 -10.78
C PHE A 80 4.00 9.48 -11.59
N GLU A 81 4.90 8.53 -11.45
CA GLU A 81 4.75 7.21 -12.04
C GLU A 81 4.12 6.28 -11.00
N LEU A 82 3.02 5.64 -11.37
CA LEU A 82 2.35 4.67 -10.51
C LEU A 82 3.21 3.42 -10.35
N ILE A 83 3.49 3.05 -9.11
CA ILE A 83 4.19 1.83 -8.76
C ILE A 83 3.20 0.76 -8.31
N ALA A 84 2.28 1.11 -7.45
CA ALA A 84 1.28 0.19 -6.92
C ALA A 84 -0.07 0.87 -6.70
N GLY A 85 -1.15 0.11 -6.89
CA GLY A 85 -2.51 0.59 -6.72
C GLY A 85 -3.25 0.88 -8.03
N GLU A 86 -2.91 0.21 -9.14
CA GLU A 86 -3.55 0.42 -10.43
C GLU A 86 -5.07 0.23 -10.40
N ARG A 87 -5.57 -0.80 -9.70
CA ARG A 87 -7.01 -1.02 -9.55
C ARG A 87 -7.70 0.14 -8.82
N ARG A 88 -7.04 0.69 -7.78
CA ARG A 88 -7.55 1.85 -7.06
C ARG A 88 -7.57 3.10 -7.94
N LEU A 89 -6.54 3.29 -8.76
CA LEU A 89 -6.51 4.38 -9.73
C LEU A 89 -7.64 4.27 -10.76
N GLN A 90 -7.83 3.09 -11.35
CA GLN A 90 -8.91 2.85 -12.32
C GLN A 90 -10.29 3.04 -11.69
N ALA A 91 -10.49 2.54 -10.48
CA ALA A 91 -11.74 2.70 -9.76
C ALA A 91 -12.01 4.16 -9.38
N ALA A 92 -10.97 4.92 -9.00
CA ALA A 92 -11.08 6.35 -8.73
C ALA A 92 -11.44 7.15 -10.00
N GLN A 93 -10.86 6.81 -11.14
CA GLN A 93 -11.22 7.39 -12.43
C GLN A 93 -12.68 7.10 -12.80
N LYS A 94 -13.12 5.84 -12.66
CA LYS A 94 -14.52 5.45 -12.91
C LYS A 94 -15.50 6.09 -11.92
N ALA A 95 -15.08 6.31 -10.69
CA ALA A 95 -15.88 7.00 -9.67
C ALA A 95 -15.97 8.52 -9.90
N GLY A 96 -15.21 9.07 -10.86
CA GLY A 96 -15.20 10.50 -11.18
C GLY A 96 -14.43 11.37 -10.19
N LEU A 97 -13.49 10.79 -9.44
CA LEU A 97 -12.61 11.57 -8.58
C LEU A 97 -11.58 12.36 -9.40
N HIS A 98 -11.27 13.57 -8.95
CA HIS A 98 -10.26 14.41 -9.57
C HIS A 98 -8.89 14.25 -8.93
N GLU A 99 -8.86 13.90 -7.65
CA GLU A 99 -7.66 13.77 -6.84
C GLU A 99 -7.66 12.45 -6.08
N VAL A 100 -6.47 11.93 -5.83
CA VAL A 100 -6.27 10.71 -5.05
C VAL A 100 -5.12 10.90 -4.07
N PRO A 101 -5.16 10.25 -2.90
CA PRO A 101 -4.06 10.27 -1.97
C PRO A 101 -2.90 9.42 -2.50
N ILE A 102 -1.69 9.94 -2.37
CA ILE A 102 -0.47 9.25 -2.79
C ILE A 102 0.56 9.20 -1.66
N VAL A 103 1.41 8.19 -1.73
CA VAL A 103 2.68 8.10 -1.01
C VAL A 103 3.78 8.07 -2.04
N VAL A 104 4.69 9.02 -1.96
CA VAL A 104 5.87 9.08 -2.84
C VAL A 104 6.99 8.29 -2.19
N ILE A 105 7.51 7.30 -2.90
CA ILE A 105 8.64 6.48 -2.44
C ILE A 105 9.78 6.49 -3.46
N GLU A 106 10.98 6.28 -2.97
CA GLU A 106 12.14 6.03 -3.82
C GLU A 106 12.23 4.55 -4.20
N ALA A 107 12.96 4.24 -5.28
CA ALA A 107 13.06 2.87 -5.79
C ALA A 107 13.63 1.87 -4.76
N ASN A 108 14.56 2.34 -3.93
CA ASN A 108 15.17 1.52 -2.87
C ASN A 108 14.16 1.16 -1.76
N ASP A 109 13.28 2.10 -1.42
CA ASP A 109 12.26 1.90 -0.38
C ASP A 109 11.19 0.92 -0.85
N LEU A 110 10.86 0.94 -2.15
CA LEU A 110 9.94 -0.03 -2.73
C LEU A 110 10.47 -1.44 -2.60
N LYS A 111 11.73 -1.65 -2.98
CA LYS A 111 12.38 -2.97 -2.88
C LYS A 111 12.44 -3.46 -1.44
N SER A 112 12.74 -2.57 -0.51
CA SER A 112 12.76 -2.87 0.92
C SER A 112 11.37 -3.24 1.44
N LEU A 113 10.33 -2.55 1.01
CA LEU A 113 8.94 -2.86 1.37
C LEU A 113 8.52 -4.23 0.83
N GLU A 114 8.82 -4.51 -0.43
CA GLU A 114 8.54 -5.80 -1.06
C GLU A 114 9.18 -6.95 -0.28
N LEU A 115 10.47 -6.84 0.01
CA LEU A 115 11.22 -7.85 0.76
C LEU A 115 10.68 -8.03 2.19
N ALA A 116 10.28 -6.95 2.85
CA ALA A 116 9.69 -6.99 4.18
C ALA A 116 8.34 -7.75 4.19
N ILE A 117 7.51 -7.57 3.17
CA ILE A 117 6.24 -8.32 3.03
C ILE A 117 6.51 -9.79 2.78
N ILE A 118 7.45 -10.12 1.89
CA ILE A 118 7.83 -11.51 1.59
C ILE A 118 8.36 -12.20 2.85
N GLU A 119 9.26 -11.57 3.59
CA GLU A 119 9.81 -12.10 4.84
C GLU A 119 8.70 -12.35 5.86
N ASN A 120 7.78 -11.39 6.02
CA ASN A 120 6.67 -11.53 6.95
C ASN A 120 5.72 -12.66 6.57
N VAL A 121 5.42 -12.85 5.29
CA VAL A 121 4.55 -13.93 4.80
C VAL A 121 5.19 -15.31 5.01
N GLN A 122 6.52 -15.42 4.97
CA GLN A 122 7.27 -16.65 5.19
C GLN A 122 7.41 -17.06 6.68
N ARG A 123 6.87 -16.26 7.60
CA ARG A 123 6.90 -16.61 9.02
C ARG A 123 5.94 -17.76 9.32
N ASN A 124 6.41 -18.72 10.13
CA ASN A 124 5.65 -19.91 10.48
C ASN A 124 4.54 -19.68 11.53
N ASP A 125 4.53 -18.50 12.15
CA ASP A 125 3.61 -18.13 13.24
C ASP A 125 2.44 -17.24 12.81
N LEU A 126 2.26 -17.04 11.49
CA LEU A 126 1.16 -16.26 10.94
C LEU A 126 -0.17 -17.00 11.10
N ASN A 127 -1.22 -16.24 11.46
CA ASN A 127 -2.57 -16.76 11.32
C ASN A 127 -3.02 -16.71 9.85
N PRO A 128 -4.06 -17.49 9.46
CA PRO A 128 -4.51 -17.55 8.07
C PRO A 128 -4.96 -16.20 7.48
N ILE A 129 -5.46 -15.28 8.30
CA ILE A 129 -5.91 -13.95 7.87
C ILE A 129 -4.71 -13.06 7.56
N GLU A 130 -3.68 -13.08 8.40
CA GLU A 130 -2.45 -12.31 8.18
C GLU A 130 -1.71 -12.81 6.94
N GLU A 131 -1.63 -14.12 6.76
CA GLU A 131 -1.04 -14.75 5.58
C GLU A 131 -1.78 -14.34 4.31
N ALA A 132 -3.11 -14.45 4.30
CA ALA A 132 -3.94 -14.03 3.18
C ALA A 132 -3.78 -12.55 2.84
N ASN A 133 -3.69 -11.68 3.83
CA ASN A 133 -3.45 -10.25 3.63
C ASN A 133 -2.07 -9.96 3.04
N GLY A 134 -1.03 -10.69 3.47
CA GLY A 134 0.30 -10.59 2.91
C GLY A 134 0.33 -10.99 1.43
N TYR A 135 -0.24 -12.12 1.08
CA TYR A 135 -0.36 -12.55 -0.33
C TYR A 135 -1.17 -11.57 -1.16
N LYS A 136 -2.27 -11.08 -0.62
CA LYS A 136 -3.10 -10.06 -1.28
C LYS A 136 -2.29 -8.81 -1.61
N ARG A 137 -1.47 -8.32 -0.68
CA ARG A 137 -0.60 -7.17 -0.90
C ARG A 137 0.43 -7.43 -2.00
N LEU A 138 1.05 -8.60 -2.03
CA LEU A 138 2.00 -8.95 -3.09
C LEU A 138 1.33 -8.95 -4.47
N ILE A 139 0.12 -9.48 -4.56
CA ILE A 139 -0.64 -9.52 -5.81
C ILE A 139 -1.11 -8.13 -6.23
N GLU A 140 -1.69 -7.36 -5.31
CA GLU A 140 -2.33 -6.08 -5.64
C GLU A 140 -1.33 -4.92 -5.77
N GLU A 141 -0.32 -4.88 -4.90
CA GLU A 141 0.63 -3.77 -4.85
C GLU A 141 1.86 -4.01 -5.71
N PHE A 142 2.34 -5.25 -5.79
CA PHE A 142 3.58 -5.60 -6.48
C PHE A 142 3.38 -6.42 -7.75
N SER A 143 2.12 -6.65 -8.15
CA SER A 143 1.78 -7.34 -9.39
C SER A 143 2.30 -8.79 -9.50
N TYR A 144 2.48 -9.46 -8.37
CA TYR A 144 2.77 -10.88 -8.37
C TYR A 144 1.57 -11.66 -8.89
N ASP A 145 1.83 -12.72 -9.65
CA ASP A 145 0.79 -13.68 -10.00
C ASP A 145 0.64 -14.76 -8.92
N GLN A 146 -0.42 -15.56 -9.02
CA GLN A 146 -0.70 -16.62 -8.04
C GLN A 146 0.38 -17.70 -8.03
N GLU A 147 0.99 -17.97 -9.18
CA GLU A 147 2.06 -18.96 -9.28
C GLU A 147 3.33 -18.46 -8.57
N GLN A 148 3.65 -17.18 -8.71
CA GLN A 148 4.79 -16.57 -8.02
C GLN A 148 4.59 -16.55 -6.50
N VAL A 149 3.37 -16.20 -6.05
CA VAL A 149 3.04 -16.18 -4.63
C VAL A 149 3.04 -17.57 -4.02
N SER A 150 2.68 -18.61 -4.76
CA SER A 150 2.68 -20.01 -4.28
C SER A 150 4.07 -20.57 -4.00
N LYS A 151 5.13 -19.88 -4.42
CA LYS A 151 6.53 -20.29 -4.19
C LYS A 151 7.09 -19.79 -2.85
N PHE A 152 6.37 -18.95 -2.14
CA PHE A 152 6.71 -18.48 -0.80
C PHE A 152 6.08 -19.33 0.29
#